data_ff71f05e91b9dfee873455d50893e6e7
#
_entry.id   ff71f05e91b9dfee873455d50893e6e7
#
_cell.length_a   1.000
_cell.length_b   1.000
_cell.length_c   1.000
_cell.angle_alpha   90.00
_cell.angle_beta   90.00
_cell.angle_gamma   90.00
#
_symmetry.space_group_name_H-M   'P 1'
#
loop_
_entity.id
_entity.type
_entity.pdbx_description
1 polymer ?
#
loop_
_entity_poly.entity_id
_entity_poly.type
_entity_poly.pdbx_seq_one_letter_code
_entity_poly.pdbx_strand_id
1 'polypeptide(L)'
;MRKKRLTTQKMAMIGVMAAFYVVLSLYVAAIKLGNVKITFASVPTILMATLFGPLEGMLTAAIGSFICQMISYGFTATTVLWILPPVFRACMVGFMAKAISRDGKKPEDHKILFPVCIVAAAVITTAVNTFVIWADSVIYGYYTYAYVFGQTVARFITGIATAVAVSLIITTVIRPLRKVVSK
;
A
#
# COMPACT_ATOMS: atom_id res chain seq x y z
N MET A 1 -29.32 -2.24 4.22
CA MET A 1 -27.87 -1.94 4.07
C MET A 1 -27.68 -0.42 4.09
N ARG A 2 -27.13 0.14 5.18
CA ARG A 2 -26.88 1.60 5.30
C ARG A 2 -25.68 1.93 4.40
N LYS A 3 -25.89 2.62 3.27
CA LYS A 3 -24.81 3.14 2.41
C LYS A 3 -23.88 3.98 3.29
N LYS A 4 -22.65 3.52 3.56
CA LYS A 4 -21.60 4.34 4.20
C LYS A 4 -21.26 5.49 3.26
N ARG A 5 -21.89 6.64 3.47
CA ARG A 5 -21.56 7.86 2.71
C ARG A 5 -20.15 8.30 3.10
N LEU A 6 -19.35 8.65 2.11
CA LEU A 6 -18.08 9.33 2.33
C LEU A 6 -18.39 10.69 2.93
N THR A 7 -18.02 10.89 4.19
CA THR A 7 -18.17 12.17 4.86
C THR A 7 -17.09 13.13 4.37
N THR A 8 -17.36 14.44 4.33
CA THR A 8 -16.38 15.47 3.91
C THR A 8 -15.03 15.32 4.66
N GLN A 9 -15.09 15.02 5.95
CA GLN A 9 -13.90 14.74 6.76
C GLN A 9 -13.08 13.55 6.22
N LYS A 10 -13.72 12.45 5.82
CA LYS A 10 -13.03 11.30 5.23
C LYS A 10 -12.40 11.65 3.88
N MET A 11 -13.08 12.45 3.07
CA MET A 11 -12.53 12.90 1.79
C MET A 11 -11.30 13.79 1.98
N ALA A 12 -11.34 14.70 2.94
CA ALA A 12 -10.18 15.52 3.31
C ALA A 12 -9.00 14.64 3.78
N MET A 13 -9.26 13.65 4.63
CA MET A 13 -8.24 12.72 5.10
C MET A 13 -7.64 11.88 3.97
N ILE A 14 -8.45 11.41 3.02
CA ILE A 14 -7.97 10.72 1.81
C ILE A 14 -7.01 11.61 1.02
N GLY A 15 -7.37 12.88 0.80
CA GLY A 15 -6.51 13.84 0.09
C GLY A 15 -5.18 14.08 0.80
N VAL A 16 -5.21 14.34 2.12
CA VAL A 16 -4.01 14.55 2.93
C VAL A 16 -3.11 13.31 2.92
N MET A 17 -3.68 12.12 3.11
CA MET A 17 -2.90 10.87 3.14
C MET A 17 -2.39 10.47 1.75
N ALA A 18 -3.10 10.83 0.67
CA ALA A 18 -2.60 10.68 -0.69
C ALA A 18 -1.41 11.61 -0.96
N ALA A 19 -1.45 12.86 -0.48
CA ALA A 19 -0.31 13.76 -0.55
C ALA A 19 0.90 13.21 0.25
N PHE A 20 0.68 12.69 1.45
CA PHE A 20 1.72 11.99 2.21
C PHE A 20 2.31 10.81 1.45
N TYR A 21 1.47 10.02 0.79
CA TYR A 21 1.94 8.92 -0.07
C TYR A 21 2.88 9.44 -1.15
N VAL A 22 2.52 10.53 -1.84
CA VAL A 22 3.33 11.13 -2.90
C VAL A 22 4.68 11.60 -2.34
N VAL A 23 4.66 12.34 -1.24
CA VAL A 23 5.90 12.84 -0.60
C VAL A 23 6.80 11.67 -0.19
N LEU A 24 6.26 10.66 0.50
CA LEU A 24 7.04 9.49 0.90
C LEU A 24 7.54 8.67 -0.29
N SER A 25 6.81 8.64 -1.39
CA SER A 25 7.20 7.90 -2.59
C SER A 25 8.30 8.59 -3.39
N LEU A 26 8.26 9.92 -3.51
CA LEU A 26 9.17 10.68 -4.36
C LEU A 26 10.41 11.18 -3.62
N TYR A 27 10.26 11.66 -2.38
CA TYR A 27 11.31 12.36 -1.64
C TYR A 27 11.95 11.51 -0.54
N VAL A 28 11.18 10.67 0.14
CA VAL A 28 11.69 9.76 1.17
C VAL A 28 11.94 8.37 0.56
N ALA A 29 11.75 8.26 -0.73
CA ALA A 29 11.86 7.03 -1.48
C ALA A 29 13.26 6.47 -1.42
N ALA A 30 13.44 5.49 -0.59
CA ALA A 30 14.55 4.57 -0.65
C ALA A 30 15.77 4.90 0.20
N ILE A 31 15.74 4.39 1.39
CA ILE A 31 16.98 3.89 1.98
C ILE A 31 17.44 2.76 1.05
N LYS A 32 18.37 3.08 0.16
CA LYS A 32 18.99 2.11 -0.72
C LYS A 32 20.07 1.38 0.08
N LEU A 33 19.78 0.20 0.55
CA LEU A 33 20.78 -0.73 1.08
C LEU A 33 21.19 -1.68 -0.06
N GLY A 34 22.16 -1.24 -0.86
CA GLY A 34 22.56 -1.97 -2.07
C GLY A 34 21.41 -2.08 -3.08
N ASN A 35 21.03 -3.30 -3.47
CA ASN A 35 19.91 -3.56 -4.38
C ASN A 35 18.54 -3.58 -3.69
N VAL A 36 18.48 -3.37 -2.37
CA VAL A 36 17.25 -3.37 -1.58
C VAL A 36 16.71 -1.95 -1.45
N LYS A 37 15.48 -1.73 -1.91
CA LYS A 37 14.77 -0.46 -1.84
C LYS A 37 13.64 -0.55 -0.81
N ILE A 38 13.84 -0.05 0.42
CA ILE A 38 12.81 0.02 1.45
C ILE A 38 12.02 1.31 1.26
N THR A 39 10.71 1.23 1.08
CA THR A 39 9.84 2.39 0.89
C THR A 39 8.77 2.46 1.97
N PHE A 40 8.58 3.64 2.56
CA PHE A 40 7.53 3.88 3.55
C PHE A 40 6.24 4.43 2.94
N ALA A 41 6.18 4.55 1.62
CA ALA A 41 5.03 5.08 0.90
C ALA A 41 3.71 4.33 1.18
N SER A 42 3.78 3.06 1.56
CA SER A 42 2.58 2.27 1.92
C SER A 42 1.99 2.61 3.30
N VAL A 43 2.69 3.33 4.17
CA VAL A 43 2.21 3.67 5.52
C VAL A 43 0.88 4.44 5.48
N PRO A 44 0.73 5.55 4.74
CA PRO A 44 -0.53 6.30 4.68
C PRO A 44 -1.71 5.45 4.19
N THR A 45 -1.49 4.62 3.15
CA THR A 45 -2.55 3.80 2.56
C THR A 45 -3.02 2.69 3.50
N ILE A 46 -2.10 2.05 4.22
CA ILE A 46 -2.41 1.03 5.21
C ILE A 46 -3.10 1.64 6.43
N LEU A 47 -2.66 2.81 6.92
CA LEU A 47 -3.33 3.53 8.00
C LEU A 47 -4.78 3.87 7.62
N MET A 48 -5.01 4.42 6.42
CA MET A 48 -6.37 4.71 5.94
C MET A 48 -7.22 3.45 5.82
N ALA A 49 -6.66 2.36 5.29
CA ALA A 49 -7.35 1.08 5.16
C ALA A 49 -7.74 0.49 6.52
N THR A 50 -6.90 0.66 7.55
CA THR A 50 -7.12 0.10 8.89
C THR A 50 -8.05 0.97 9.75
N LEU A 51 -7.96 2.31 9.65
CA LEU A 51 -8.74 3.24 10.46
C LEU A 51 -10.15 3.46 9.91
N PHE A 52 -10.29 3.63 8.60
CA PHE A 52 -11.55 4.01 7.95
C PHE A 52 -12.17 2.86 7.14
N GLY A 53 -11.37 1.93 6.66
CA GLY A 53 -11.81 0.77 5.92
C GLY A 53 -11.14 0.59 4.57
N PRO A 54 -11.39 -0.57 3.90
CA PRO A 54 -10.70 -0.92 2.67
C PRO A 54 -10.94 0.09 1.53
N LEU A 55 -12.14 0.66 1.41
CA LEU A 55 -12.48 1.60 0.34
C LEU A 55 -11.66 2.89 0.45
N GLU A 56 -11.59 3.46 1.66
CA GLU A 56 -10.84 4.68 1.94
C GLU A 56 -9.33 4.48 1.71
N GLY A 57 -8.80 3.32 2.09
CA GLY A 57 -7.42 2.93 1.80
C GLY A 57 -7.15 2.77 0.30
N MET A 58 -8.05 2.13 -0.44
CA MET A 58 -7.96 1.97 -1.90
C MET A 58 -7.97 3.32 -2.62
N LEU A 59 -8.87 4.23 -2.24
CA LEU A 59 -8.94 5.57 -2.83
C LEU A 59 -7.66 6.36 -2.57
N THR A 60 -7.15 6.31 -1.34
CA THR A 60 -5.87 6.95 -0.99
C THR A 60 -4.71 6.40 -1.83
N ALA A 61 -4.65 5.08 -1.99
CA ALA A 61 -3.64 4.43 -2.81
C ALA A 61 -3.78 4.77 -4.30
N ALA A 62 -5.00 4.78 -4.83
CA ALA A 62 -5.26 5.10 -6.24
C ALA A 62 -4.85 6.53 -6.57
N ILE A 63 -5.29 7.51 -5.78
CA ILE A 63 -4.97 8.93 -5.99
C ILE A 63 -3.46 9.15 -5.84
N GLY A 64 -2.86 8.65 -4.75
CA GLY A 64 -1.44 8.84 -4.49
C GLY A 64 -0.54 8.20 -5.53
N SER A 65 -0.82 6.94 -5.93
CA SER A 65 -0.03 6.26 -6.95
C SER A 65 -0.25 6.85 -8.36
N PHE A 66 -1.46 7.31 -8.69
CA PHE A 66 -1.72 8.02 -9.94
C PHE A 66 -0.88 9.29 -10.04
N ILE A 67 -0.88 10.14 -9.00
CA ILE A 67 -0.08 11.36 -8.96
C ILE A 67 1.43 11.04 -9.07
N CYS A 68 1.91 10.02 -8.36
CA CYS A 68 3.31 9.58 -8.47
C CYS A 68 3.68 9.17 -9.88
N GLN A 69 2.81 8.41 -10.55
CA GLN A 69 3.04 7.99 -11.94
C GLN A 69 3.08 9.19 -12.88
N MET A 70 2.14 10.15 -12.71
CA MET A 70 2.12 11.37 -13.51
C MET A 70 3.41 12.19 -13.37
N ILE A 71 3.91 12.34 -12.13
CA ILE A 71 5.12 13.13 -11.87
C ILE A 71 6.38 12.40 -12.38
N SER A 72 6.45 11.07 -12.22
CA SER A 72 7.67 10.30 -12.53
C SER A 72 7.81 9.91 -13.99
N TYR A 73 6.71 9.61 -14.67
CA TYR A 73 6.71 8.98 -16.01
C TYR A 73 5.74 9.65 -17.00
N GLY A 74 4.92 10.58 -16.53
CA GLY A 74 3.83 11.13 -17.34
C GLY A 74 2.70 10.14 -17.56
N PHE A 75 1.79 10.47 -18.49
CA PHE A 75 0.69 9.56 -18.84
C PHE A 75 1.16 8.51 -19.86
N THR A 76 1.14 7.26 -19.46
CA THR A 76 1.54 6.12 -20.30
C THR A 76 0.37 5.15 -20.47
N ALA A 77 0.40 4.30 -21.51
CA ALA A 77 -0.63 3.29 -21.74
C ALA A 77 -0.79 2.31 -20.55
N THR A 78 0.28 2.12 -19.78
CA THR A 78 0.31 1.22 -18.62
C THR A 78 0.13 1.90 -17.28
N THR A 79 -0.12 3.23 -17.25
CA THR A 79 -0.32 3.99 -16.00
C THR A 79 -1.33 3.33 -15.07
N VAL A 80 -2.46 2.84 -15.62
CA VAL A 80 -3.51 2.17 -14.83
C VAL A 80 -3.01 0.86 -14.21
N LEU A 81 -2.15 0.12 -14.92
CA LEU A 81 -1.58 -1.13 -14.40
C LEU A 81 -0.69 -0.87 -13.18
N TRP A 82 0.09 0.21 -13.20
CA TRP A 82 0.99 0.57 -12.09
C TRP A 82 0.26 1.09 -10.84
N ILE A 83 -1.02 1.45 -10.95
CA ILE A 83 -1.88 1.80 -9.81
C ILE A 83 -2.39 0.55 -9.08
N LEU A 84 -2.52 -0.59 -9.78
CA LEU A 84 -3.10 -1.81 -9.22
C LEU A 84 -2.39 -2.35 -7.97
N PRO A 85 -1.04 -2.50 -7.92
CA PRO A 85 -0.37 -3.09 -6.76
C PRO A 85 -0.62 -2.34 -5.44
N PRO A 86 -0.47 -1.00 -5.35
CA PRO A 86 -0.75 -0.28 -4.10
C PRO A 86 -2.24 -0.28 -3.72
N VAL A 87 -3.16 -0.23 -4.69
CA VAL A 87 -4.61 -0.33 -4.45
C VAL A 87 -4.96 -1.72 -3.91
N PHE A 88 -4.42 -2.76 -4.53
CA PHE A 88 -4.63 -4.14 -4.10
C PHE A 88 -4.11 -4.38 -2.67
N ARG A 89 -2.93 -3.84 -2.33
CA ARG A 89 -2.38 -3.91 -0.97
C ARG A 89 -3.31 -3.26 0.05
N ALA A 90 -3.78 -2.05 -0.22
CA ALA A 90 -4.70 -1.33 0.68
C ALA A 90 -6.03 -2.10 0.85
N CYS A 91 -6.54 -2.69 -0.23
CA CYS A 91 -7.73 -3.54 -0.22
C CYS A 91 -7.55 -4.73 0.72
N MET A 92 -6.48 -5.52 0.51
CA MET A 92 -6.18 -6.72 1.29
C MET A 92 -6.02 -6.40 2.77
N VAL A 93 -5.18 -5.41 3.11
CA VAL A 93 -4.97 -5.02 4.51
C VAL A 93 -6.27 -4.54 5.14
N GLY A 94 -7.07 -3.74 4.43
CA GLY A 94 -8.35 -3.24 4.92
C GLY A 94 -9.36 -4.36 5.21
N PHE A 95 -9.46 -5.35 4.33
CA PHE A 95 -10.33 -6.52 4.56
C PHE A 95 -9.82 -7.39 5.70
N MET A 96 -8.51 -7.66 5.78
CA MET A 96 -7.90 -8.43 6.87
C MET A 96 -8.09 -7.72 8.22
N ALA A 97 -7.85 -6.40 8.29
CA ALA A 97 -8.09 -5.60 9.48
C ALA A 97 -9.56 -5.67 9.93
N LYS A 98 -10.50 -5.61 8.97
CA LYS A 98 -11.93 -5.75 9.26
C LYS A 98 -12.29 -7.16 9.73
N ALA A 99 -11.67 -8.20 9.16
CA ALA A 99 -11.89 -9.59 9.57
C ALA A 99 -11.40 -9.84 11.00
N ILE A 100 -10.21 -9.33 11.35
CA ILE A 100 -9.65 -9.41 12.70
C ILE A 100 -10.52 -8.65 13.73
N SER A 101 -11.15 -7.56 13.31
CA SER A 101 -12.00 -6.75 14.20
C SER A 101 -13.38 -7.35 14.46
N ARG A 102 -13.73 -8.51 13.90
CA ARG A 102 -15.05 -9.14 14.09
C ARG A 102 -15.28 -9.57 15.54
N ASP A 103 -14.23 -9.90 16.28
CA ASP A 103 -14.29 -10.34 17.68
C ASP A 103 -14.41 -9.20 18.68
N GLY A 104 -14.75 -7.99 18.21
CA GLY A 104 -14.89 -6.78 19.06
C GLY A 104 -13.57 -6.14 19.50
N LYS A 105 -12.43 -6.76 19.18
CA LYS A 105 -11.10 -6.19 19.41
C LYS A 105 -10.66 -5.35 18.21
N LYS A 106 -9.83 -4.35 18.49
CA LYS A 106 -9.24 -3.53 17.42
C LYS A 106 -8.07 -4.28 16.76
N PRO A 107 -7.77 -4.05 15.44
CA PRO A 107 -6.68 -4.74 14.76
C PRO A 107 -5.33 -4.61 15.48
N GLU A 108 -5.07 -3.42 16.05
CA GLU A 108 -3.83 -3.11 16.79
C GLU A 108 -3.69 -3.84 18.13
N ASP A 109 -4.75 -4.45 18.64
CA ASP A 109 -4.69 -5.26 19.88
C ASP A 109 -4.16 -6.66 19.59
N HIS A 110 -4.19 -7.11 18.35
CA HIS A 110 -3.63 -8.37 17.89
C HIS A 110 -2.15 -8.20 17.49
N LYS A 111 -1.25 -8.18 18.48
CA LYS A 111 0.18 -7.86 18.34
C LYS A 111 0.93 -8.72 17.31
N ILE A 112 0.49 -9.92 17.03
CA ILE A 112 1.13 -10.84 16.07
C ILE A 112 0.30 -10.94 14.79
N LEU A 113 -1.01 -11.12 14.90
CA LEU A 113 -1.86 -11.39 13.75
C LEU A 113 -1.92 -10.19 12.78
N PHE A 114 -1.97 -8.96 13.29
CA PHE A 114 -2.05 -7.77 12.45
C PHE A 114 -0.75 -7.53 11.63
N PRO A 115 0.48 -7.57 12.22
CA PRO A 115 1.72 -7.56 11.44
C PRO A 115 1.81 -8.69 10.41
N VAL A 116 1.42 -9.91 10.76
CA VAL A 116 1.41 -11.06 9.83
C VAL A 116 0.50 -10.78 8.63
N CYS A 117 -0.68 -10.18 8.84
CA CYS A 117 -1.56 -9.78 7.75
C CYS A 117 -0.94 -8.73 6.83
N ILE A 118 -0.19 -7.77 7.37
CA ILE A 118 0.51 -6.76 6.56
C ILE A 118 1.59 -7.42 5.70
N VAL A 119 2.35 -8.36 6.27
CA VAL A 119 3.39 -9.12 5.54
C VAL A 119 2.75 -10.02 4.48
N ALA A 120 1.69 -10.73 4.79
CA ALA A 120 0.96 -11.56 3.83
C ALA A 120 0.42 -10.72 2.65
N ALA A 121 -0.17 -9.56 2.94
CA ALA A 121 -0.62 -8.64 1.91
C ALA A 121 0.54 -8.14 1.04
N ALA A 122 1.73 -7.91 1.61
CA ALA A 122 2.92 -7.50 0.85
C ALA A 122 3.42 -8.61 -0.08
N VAL A 123 3.44 -9.86 0.37
CA VAL A 123 3.83 -11.02 -0.46
C VAL A 123 2.90 -11.13 -1.68
N ILE A 124 1.59 -11.10 -1.46
CA ILE A 124 0.61 -11.16 -2.55
C ILE A 124 0.75 -9.94 -3.48
N THR A 125 0.96 -8.74 -2.92
CA THR A 125 1.19 -7.52 -3.71
C THR A 125 2.45 -7.62 -4.57
N THR A 126 3.51 -8.29 -4.09
CA THR A 126 4.74 -8.51 -4.88
C THR A 126 4.45 -9.40 -6.08
N ALA A 127 3.59 -10.41 -5.94
CA ALA A 127 3.15 -11.24 -7.06
C ALA A 127 2.35 -10.40 -8.09
N VAL A 128 1.40 -9.57 -7.62
CA VAL A 128 0.65 -8.65 -8.48
C VAL A 128 1.58 -7.67 -9.19
N ASN A 129 2.58 -7.13 -8.49
CA ASN A 129 3.55 -6.23 -9.08
C ASN A 129 4.42 -6.91 -10.15
N THR A 130 4.79 -8.18 -9.95
CA THR A 130 5.51 -8.97 -10.96
C THR A 130 4.66 -9.19 -12.21
N PHE A 131 3.35 -9.44 -12.03
CA PHE A 131 2.41 -9.52 -13.15
C PHE A 131 2.29 -8.18 -13.91
N VAL A 132 2.24 -7.06 -13.20
CA VAL A 132 2.21 -5.72 -13.82
C VAL A 132 3.47 -5.46 -14.64
N ILE A 133 4.65 -5.81 -14.13
CA ILE A 133 5.92 -5.68 -14.84
C ILE A 133 5.94 -6.55 -16.11
N TRP A 134 5.41 -7.77 -16.01
CA TRP A 134 5.26 -8.65 -17.16
C TRP A 134 4.35 -8.03 -18.23
N ALA A 135 3.15 -7.58 -17.84
CA ALA A 135 2.21 -6.96 -18.77
C ALA A 135 2.77 -5.69 -19.41
N ASP A 136 3.42 -4.83 -18.63
CA ASP A 136 4.09 -3.62 -19.11
C ASP A 136 5.18 -3.95 -20.13
N SER A 137 6.03 -4.94 -19.86
CA SER A 137 7.11 -5.36 -20.73
C SER A 137 6.62 -5.97 -22.05
N VAL A 138 5.48 -6.64 -22.04
CA VAL A 138 4.84 -7.20 -23.23
C VAL A 138 4.23 -6.07 -24.09
N ILE A 139 3.53 -5.12 -23.46
CA ILE A 139 2.89 -3.99 -24.16
C ILE A 139 3.93 -3.12 -24.88
N TYR A 140 5.07 -2.86 -24.25
CA TYR A 140 6.13 -2.02 -24.82
C TYR A 140 7.21 -2.81 -25.58
N GLY A 141 7.09 -4.12 -25.70
CA GLY A 141 7.97 -4.96 -26.52
C GLY A 141 9.38 -5.20 -25.96
N TYR A 142 9.65 -4.90 -24.68
CA TYR A 142 10.95 -5.16 -24.04
C TYR A 142 10.96 -6.40 -23.15
N TYR A 143 10.01 -7.29 -23.33
CA TYR A 143 9.93 -8.51 -22.55
C TYR A 143 11.19 -9.37 -22.67
N THR A 144 11.78 -9.68 -21.52
CA THR A 144 12.83 -10.69 -21.38
C THR A 144 12.57 -11.46 -20.10
N TYR A 145 12.69 -12.79 -20.14
CA TYR A 145 12.48 -13.64 -18.95
C TYR A 145 13.36 -13.19 -17.77
N ALA A 146 14.63 -12.89 -18.02
CA ALA A 146 15.57 -12.40 -17.01
C ALA A 146 15.13 -11.07 -16.39
N TYR A 147 14.55 -10.16 -17.17
CA TYR A 147 14.06 -8.87 -16.69
C TYR A 147 12.86 -9.02 -15.74
N VAL A 148 11.88 -9.84 -16.11
CA VAL A 148 10.66 -10.02 -15.34
C VAL A 148 10.88 -10.91 -14.13
N PHE A 149 11.52 -12.06 -14.32
CA PHE A 149 11.61 -13.10 -13.29
C PHE A 149 12.98 -13.18 -12.61
N GLY A 150 14.06 -12.73 -13.24
CA GLY A 150 15.41 -12.79 -12.66
C GLY A 150 15.57 -12.03 -11.34
N GLN A 151 14.78 -10.97 -11.13
CA GLN A 151 14.81 -10.21 -9.88
C GLN A 151 13.65 -10.54 -8.91
N THR A 152 12.86 -11.56 -9.21
CA THR A 152 11.67 -11.89 -8.42
C THR A 152 12.01 -12.21 -6.97
N VAL A 153 13.05 -13.01 -6.73
CA VAL A 153 13.50 -13.35 -5.36
C VAL A 153 13.92 -12.09 -4.59
N ALA A 154 14.70 -11.21 -5.21
CA ALA A 154 15.10 -9.95 -4.59
C ALA A 154 13.89 -9.07 -4.26
N ARG A 155 12.87 -9.01 -5.14
CA ARG A 155 11.62 -8.27 -4.91
C ARG A 155 10.83 -8.85 -3.72
N PHE A 156 10.75 -10.16 -3.58
CA PHE A 156 10.09 -10.80 -2.42
C PHE A 156 10.82 -10.49 -1.12
N ILE A 157 12.14 -10.62 -1.08
CA ILE A 157 12.95 -10.31 0.10
C ILE A 157 12.76 -8.83 0.50
N THR A 158 12.88 -7.90 -0.47
CA THR A 158 12.68 -6.46 -0.22
C THR A 158 11.25 -6.14 0.20
N GLY A 159 10.27 -6.79 -0.41
CA GLY A 159 8.86 -6.65 -0.07
C GLY A 159 8.56 -7.07 1.37
N ILE A 160 9.09 -8.21 1.81
CA ILE A 160 8.94 -8.71 3.18
C ILE A 160 9.67 -7.79 4.17
N ALA A 161 10.92 -7.42 3.90
CA ALA A 161 11.69 -6.51 4.76
C ALA A 161 10.98 -5.16 4.94
N THR A 162 10.48 -4.59 3.84
CA THR A 162 9.69 -3.36 3.86
C THR A 162 8.40 -3.53 4.66
N ALA A 163 7.70 -4.65 4.50
CA ALA A 163 6.44 -4.91 5.19
C ALA A 163 6.65 -5.07 6.71
N VAL A 164 7.74 -5.70 7.13
CA VAL A 164 8.12 -5.80 8.56
C VAL A 164 8.38 -4.40 9.12
N ALA A 165 9.20 -3.59 8.46
CA ALA A 165 9.50 -2.23 8.90
C ALA A 165 8.22 -1.37 8.98
N VAL A 166 7.37 -1.42 7.95
CA VAL A 166 6.08 -0.70 7.89
C VAL A 166 5.13 -1.19 8.98
N SER A 167 5.08 -2.49 9.26
CA SER A 167 4.20 -3.05 10.31
C SER A 167 4.58 -2.53 11.70
N LEU A 168 5.86 -2.39 12.00
CA LEU A 168 6.35 -1.82 13.26
C LEU A 168 5.93 -0.36 13.41
N ILE A 169 6.08 0.44 12.35
CA ILE A 169 5.64 1.85 12.34
C ILE A 169 4.13 1.94 12.56
N ILE A 170 3.35 1.16 11.80
CA ILE A 170 1.90 1.21 11.87
C ILE A 170 1.38 0.79 13.24
N THR A 171 1.89 -0.28 13.83
CA THR A 171 1.47 -0.73 15.16
C THR A 171 1.73 0.31 16.25
N THR A 172 2.78 1.11 16.09
CA THR A 172 3.12 2.21 17.02
C THR A 172 2.22 3.43 16.81
N VAL A 173 2.01 3.82 15.55
CA VAL A 173 1.35 5.08 15.19
C VAL A 173 -0.19 4.98 15.20
N ILE A 174 -0.75 3.80 14.96
CA ILE A 174 -2.21 3.63 14.80
C ILE A 174 -2.98 3.95 16.08
N ARG A 175 -2.44 3.62 17.27
CA ARG A 175 -3.10 3.84 18.56
C ARG A 175 -3.34 5.32 18.88
N PRO A 176 -2.32 6.22 18.80
CA PRO A 176 -2.54 7.65 19.01
C PRO A 176 -3.44 8.27 17.94
N LEU A 177 -3.29 7.90 16.66
CA LEU A 177 -4.13 8.41 15.59
C LEU A 177 -5.60 8.05 15.77
N ARG A 178 -5.92 6.85 16.20
CA ARG A 178 -7.30 6.43 16.45
C ARG A 178 -7.97 7.27 17.55
N LYS A 179 -7.23 7.68 18.58
CA LYS A 179 -7.75 8.55 19.65
C LYS A 179 -8.13 9.94 19.11
N VAL A 180 -7.39 10.45 18.14
CA VAL A 180 -7.65 11.76 17.51
C VAL A 180 -8.86 11.67 16.57
N VAL A 181 -8.96 10.61 15.79
CA VAL A 181 -10.04 10.41 14.80
C VAL A 181 -11.38 10.06 15.47
N SER A 182 -11.37 9.50 16.70
CA SER A 182 -12.60 9.13 17.42
C SER A 182 -13.22 10.27 18.23
N LYS A 183 -12.56 11.44 18.32
CA LYS A 183 -13.12 12.68 18.87
C LYS A 183 -13.86 13.46 17.80
#